data_8bca09e16b92489a5b5cee23d3406fae
#
_entry.id   8bca09e16b92489a5b5cee23d3406fae
#
_cell.length_a   1.000
_cell.length_b   1.000
_cell.length_c   1.000
_cell.angle_alpha   90.00
_cell.angle_beta   90.00
_cell.angle_gamma   90.00
#
_symmetry.space_group_name_H-M   'P 1'
#
loop_
_entity.id
_entity.type
_entity.pdbx_description
1 polymer ?
#
loop_
_entity_poly.entity_id
_entity_poly.type
_entity_poly.pdbx_seq_one_letter_code
_entity_poly.pdbx_strand_id
1 'polypeptide(L)'
;MNSSNNKPLLCPSAQPDMEEARVLGVVGGAPGEPALAYLNEHLGVSDELLASTAPAKPTQVFRFAARCQEKACCHFDGKNCNLASRIVQILPAVTEALPACLIRAECRWYQQEGGAACMRCPQVVTETYNPPQDYRHAALGDLRNKLADGQQDKATL
;
A
#
# COMPACT_ATOMS: atom_id res chain seq x y z
N MET A 1 15.93 -20.74 8.17
CA MET A 1 15.44 -20.67 7.72
C MET A 1 14.50 -21.09 7.56
N ASN A 2 14.05 -20.99 7.47
CA ASN A 2 13.14 -21.50 7.56
C ASN A 2 12.29 -21.73 6.55
N SER A 3 12.12 -22.81 6.12
CA SER A 3 11.27 -23.21 5.04
C SER A 3 9.84 -22.85 5.22
N SER A 4 9.49 -22.54 6.42
CA SER A 4 8.15 -22.05 6.69
C SER A 4 7.89 -20.74 5.99
N ASN A 5 8.92 -20.11 5.44
CA ASN A 5 8.78 -18.84 4.78
C ASN A 5 8.56 -18.96 3.28
N ASN A 6 8.16 -20.14 2.83
CA ASN A 6 7.85 -20.31 1.43
C ASN A 6 6.54 -19.66 1.01
N LYS A 7 5.76 -19.16 1.97
CA LYS A 7 4.55 -18.45 1.62
C LYS A 7 4.87 -17.19 0.85
N PRO A 8 4.12 -16.89 -0.21
CA PRO A 8 4.33 -15.64 -0.94
C PRO A 8 4.08 -14.45 -0.02
N LEU A 9 4.86 -13.40 -0.22
CA LEU A 9 4.65 -12.18 0.53
C LEU A 9 3.48 -11.41 -0.03
N LEU A 10 2.85 -10.60 0.82
CA LEU A 10 1.70 -9.79 0.44
C LEU A 10 2.13 -8.34 0.28
N CYS A 11 1.53 -7.68 -0.70
CA CYS A 11 1.69 -6.25 -0.90
C CYS A 11 0.59 -5.53 -0.14
N PRO A 12 0.93 -4.58 0.75
CA PRO A 12 -0.10 -3.90 1.54
C PRO A 12 -0.73 -2.72 0.81
N SER A 13 -0.38 -2.49 -0.43
CA SER A 13 -0.97 -1.41 -1.24
C SER A 13 -1.34 -1.98 -2.60
N ALA A 14 -2.25 -2.95 -2.61
CA ALA A 14 -2.60 -3.71 -3.78
C ALA A 14 -3.91 -3.23 -4.39
N GLN A 15 -4.17 -3.72 -5.59
CA GLN A 15 -5.45 -3.50 -6.25
C GLN A 15 -6.39 -4.66 -5.92
N PRO A 16 -7.71 -4.40 -5.90
CA PRO A 16 -8.66 -5.44 -5.49
C PRO A 16 -8.78 -6.60 -6.48
N ASP A 17 -8.31 -6.44 -7.70
CA ASP A 17 -8.36 -7.50 -8.69
C ASP A 17 -7.10 -8.35 -8.73
N MET A 18 -6.17 -8.10 -7.84
CA MET A 18 -4.95 -8.89 -7.76
C MET A 18 -5.20 -10.22 -7.09
N GLU A 19 -4.27 -11.14 -7.30
CA GLU A 19 -4.37 -12.48 -6.77
C GLU A 19 -4.39 -12.46 -5.25
N GLU A 20 -5.31 -13.20 -4.66
CA GLU A 20 -5.46 -13.34 -3.20
C GLU A 20 -5.75 -12.00 -2.50
N ALA A 21 -6.45 -11.10 -3.17
CA ALA A 21 -6.76 -9.79 -2.61
C ALA A 21 -7.70 -9.88 -1.41
N ARG A 22 -7.46 -9.03 -0.43
CA ARG A 22 -8.27 -8.92 0.78
C ARG A 22 -8.24 -7.49 1.26
N VAL A 23 -9.20 -7.13 2.10
CA VAL A 23 -9.25 -5.78 2.65
C VAL A 23 -8.29 -5.70 3.83
N LEU A 24 -7.36 -4.76 3.77
CA LEU A 24 -6.44 -4.50 4.87
C LEU A 24 -7.05 -3.55 5.89
N GLY A 25 -7.74 -2.53 5.42
CA GLY A 25 -8.34 -1.56 6.30
C GLY A 25 -9.16 -0.54 5.53
N VAL A 26 -9.72 0.41 6.29
CA VAL A 26 -10.55 1.47 5.74
C VAL A 26 -9.78 2.78 5.80
N VAL A 27 -9.74 3.50 4.69
CA VAL A 27 -9.05 4.78 4.59
C VAL A 27 -9.90 5.85 5.27
N GLY A 28 -9.28 6.62 6.14
CA GLY A 28 -9.95 7.71 6.84
C GLY A 28 -9.00 8.86 7.05
N GLY A 29 -9.25 9.66 8.08
CA GLY A 29 -8.41 10.80 8.40
C GLY A 29 -8.84 12.06 7.70
N ALA A 30 -8.15 13.16 7.99
CA ALA A 30 -8.44 14.46 7.40
C ALA A 30 -7.86 14.54 5.99
N PRO A 31 -8.37 15.43 5.14
CA PRO A 31 -7.75 15.66 3.84
C PRO A 31 -6.28 16.02 4.00
N GLY A 32 -5.44 15.33 3.24
CA GLY A 32 -4.00 15.54 3.33
C GLY A 32 -3.31 14.80 4.45
N GLU A 33 -4.09 14.18 5.35
CA GLU A 33 -3.54 13.42 6.47
C GLU A 33 -4.27 12.09 6.58
N PRO A 34 -4.14 11.22 5.58
CA PRO A 34 -4.87 9.96 5.61
C PRO A 34 -4.43 9.08 6.76
N ALA A 35 -5.38 8.34 7.29
CA ALA A 35 -5.14 7.35 8.33
C ALA A 35 -5.85 6.07 7.94
N LEU A 36 -5.30 4.95 8.36
CA LEU A 36 -5.87 3.64 8.01
C LEU A 36 -6.41 2.99 9.27
N ALA A 37 -7.69 2.64 9.24
CA ALA A 37 -8.28 1.83 10.30
C ALA A 37 -8.15 0.37 9.87
N TYR A 38 -7.20 -0.33 10.49
CA TYR A 38 -6.91 -1.71 10.14
C TYR A 38 -8.05 -2.61 10.61
N LEU A 39 -8.40 -3.59 9.77
CA LEU A 39 -9.39 -4.58 10.18
C LEU A 39 -8.77 -5.55 11.16
N ASN A 40 -9.60 -6.05 12.08
CA ASN A 40 -9.16 -7.07 13.02
C ASN A 40 -9.69 -8.46 12.66
N GLU A 41 -10.29 -8.61 11.48
CA GLU A 41 -10.74 -9.89 10.96
C GLU A 41 -10.47 -9.91 9.46
N HIS A 42 -10.23 -11.08 8.93
CA HIS A 42 -10.00 -11.24 7.51
C HIS A 42 -11.27 -10.98 6.73
N LEU A 43 -11.18 -10.19 5.68
CA LEU A 43 -12.30 -9.86 4.81
C LEU A 43 -11.85 -9.94 3.36
N GLY A 44 -12.41 -10.89 2.63
CA GLY A 44 -12.09 -11.04 1.22
C GLY A 44 -12.79 -9.99 0.37
N VAL A 45 -12.35 -9.89 -0.86
CA VAL A 45 -12.93 -8.96 -1.83
C VAL A 45 -14.13 -9.62 -2.48
N SER A 46 -15.25 -8.87 -2.60
CA SER A 46 -16.43 -9.34 -3.30
C SER A 46 -16.96 -8.22 -4.19
N ASP A 47 -17.77 -8.59 -5.17
CA ASP A 47 -18.39 -7.59 -6.03
C ASP A 47 -19.24 -6.61 -5.25
N GLU A 48 -19.93 -7.11 -4.22
CA GLU A 48 -20.76 -6.25 -3.39
C GLU A 48 -19.94 -5.24 -2.63
N LEU A 49 -18.79 -5.70 -2.09
CA LEU A 49 -17.90 -4.81 -1.38
C LEU A 49 -17.40 -3.71 -2.30
N LEU A 50 -16.98 -4.08 -3.51
CA LEU A 50 -16.44 -3.09 -4.45
C LEU A 50 -17.52 -2.11 -4.91
N ALA A 51 -18.74 -2.57 -5.08
CA ALA A 51 -19.84 -1.68 -5.48
C ALA A 51 -20.23 -0.72 -4.37
N SER A 52 -19.97 -1.08 -3.12
CA SER A 52 -20.41 -0.26 -2.00
C SER A 52 -19.68 1.08 -1.90
N THR A 53 -18.58 1.24 -2.60
CA THR A 53 -17.79 2.48 -2.53
C THR A 53 -18.24 3.54 -3.53
N ALA A 54 -19.07 3.17 -4.51
CA ALA A 54 -19.47 4.10 -5.56
C ALA A 54 -20.08 5.37 -4.95
N PRO A 55 -19.84 6.55 -5.53
CA PRO A 55 -19.11 6.80 -6.77
C PRO A 55 -17.58 6.85 -6.63
N ALA A 56 -17.04 6.67 -5.42
CA ALA A 56 -15.60 6.63 -5.25
C ALA A 56 -15.07 5.28 -5.73
N LYS A 57 -13.80 5.26 -6.04
CA LYS A 57 -13.14 4.00 -6.39
C LYS A 57 -12.86 3.20 -5.12
N PRO A 58 -12.91 1.88 -5.19
CA PRO A 58 -12.64 1.07 -4.00
C PRO A 58 -11.31 1.38 -3.34
N THR A 59 -10.28 1.69 -4.12
CA THR A 59 -8.95 1.99 -3.58
C THR A 59 -8.87 3.35 -2.89
N GLN A 60 -9.89 4.18 -3.04
CA GLN A 60 -9.98 5.45 -2.31
C GLN A 60 -10.62 5.26 -0.94
N VAL A 61 -11.39 4.19 -0.77
CA VAL A 61 -12.11 3.93 0.47
C VAL A 61 -11.43 2.84 1.29
N PHE A 62 -10.95 1.80 0.61
CA PHE A 62 -10.29 0.69 1.27
C PHE A 62 -8.82 0.61 0.87
N ARG A 63 -8.02 0.06 1.77
CA ARG A 63 -6.68 -0.36 1.44
C ARG A 63 -6.72 -1.88 1.29
N PHE A 64 -6.18 -2.38 0.19
CA PHE A 64 -6.19 -3.81 -0.10
C PHE A 64 -4.80 -4.39 0.05
N ALA A 65 -4.73 -5.65 0.46
CA ALA A 65 -3.51 -6.42 0.43
C ALA A 65 -3.72 -7.58 -0.53
N ALA A 66 -2.68 -7.95 -1.24
CA ALA A 66 -2.75 -9.06 -2.17
C ALA A 66 -1.36 -9.62 -2.37
N ARG A 67 -1.29 -10.76 -3.02
CA ARG A 67 -0.01 -11.39 -3.29
C ARG A 67 0.88 -10.42 -4.07
N CYS A 68 2.12 -10.25 -3.60
CA CYS A 68 3.07 -9.36 -4.27
C CYS A 68 3.37 -9.90 -5.66
N GLN A 69 3.24 -9.05 -6.65
CA GLN A 69 3.44 -9.44 -8.05
C GLN A 69 4.90 -9.55 -8.45
N GLU A 70 5.79 -9.11 -7.58
CA GLU A 70 7.23 -9.20 -7.79
C GLU A 70 7.61 -8.68 -9.18
N LYS A 71 8.14 -9.51 -10.06
CA LYS A 71 8.64 -9.06 -11.36
C LYS A 71 7.60 -8.35 -12.20
N ALA A 72 6.32 -8.59 -11.94
CA ALA A 72 5.26 -7.92 -12.69
C ALA A 72 4.95 -6.53 -12.16
N CYS A 73 5.52 -6.15 -11.02
CA CYS A 73 5.27 -4.87 -10.40
C CYS A 73 6.34 -3.86 -10.77
N CYS A 74 5.94 -2.65 -11.14
CA CYS A 74 6.89 -1.61 -11.54
C CYS A 74 7.79 -1.15 -10.39
N HIS A 75 7.43 -1.45 -9.15
CA HIS A 75 8.23 -1.05 -7.99
C HIS A 75 9.26 -2.10 -7.59
N PHE A 76 9.21 -3.26 -8.20
CA PHE A 76 10.08 -4.37 -7.81
C PHE A 76 11.35 -4.32 -8.66
N ASP A 77 12.51 -4.37 -8.00
CA ASP A 77 13.78 -4.27 -8.70
C ASP A 77 14.40 -5.63 -9.02
N GLY A 78 13.65 -6.71 -8.81
CA GLY A 78 14.14 -8.06 -9.00
C GLY A 78 14.45 -8.75 -7.70
N LYS A 79 14.51 -8.00 -6.62
CA LYS A 79 14.80 -8.54 -5.29
C LYS A 79 13.98 -7.87 -4.21
N ASN A 80 13.85 -6.56 -4.26
CA ASN A 80 13.17 -5.78 -3.24
C ASN A 80 12.14 -4.87 -3.85
N CYS A 81 11.22 -4.39 -3.00
CA CYS A 81 10.23 -3.41 -3.38
C CYS A 81 10.80 -2.00 -3.16
N ASN A 82 11.04 -1.29 -4.23
CA ASN A 82 11.58 0.06 -4.14
C ASN A 82 10.57 1.04 -3.55
N LEU A 83 9.28 0.76 -3.71
CA LEU A 83 8.26 1.60 -3.08
C LEU A 83 8.39 1.57 -1.57
N ALA A 84 8.55 0.39 -0.98
CA ALA A 84 8.71 0.29 0.47
C ALA A 84 9.93 1.07 0.94
N SER A 85 11.03 0.99 0.21
CA SER A 85 12.25 1.71 0.56
C SER A 85 12.04 3.22 0.50
N ARG A 86 11.36 3.70 -0.55
CA ARG A 86 11.11 5.14 -0.68
C ARG A 86 10.18 5.66 0.40
N ILE A 87 9.17 4.87 0.77
CA ILE A 87 8.26 5.27 1.82
C ILE A 87 9.01 5.50 3.13
N VAL A 88 9.91 4.58 3.46
CA VAL A 88 10.67 4.71 4.70
C VAL A 88 11.65 5.89 4.63
N GLN A 89 12.22 6.16 3.47
CA GLN A 89 13.20 7.22 3.32
C GLN A 89 12.57 8.61 3.22
N ILE A 90 11.38 8.71 2.68
CA ILE A 90 10.81 10.01 2.30
C ILE A 90 9.67 10.44 3.22
N LEU A 91 8.79 9.52 3.60
CA LEU A 91 7.62 9.87 4.39
C LEU A 91 7.94 9.81 5.89
N PRO A 92 7.33 10.70 6.67
CA PRO A 92 7.51 10.64 8.13
C PRO A 92 6.69 9.52 8.73
N ALA A 93 7.13 9.04 9.90
CA ALA A 93 6.33 8.12 10.68
C ALA A 93 5.09 8.85 11.20
N VAL A 94 3.95 8.17 11.16
CA VAL A 94 2.69 8.77 11.61
C VAL A 94 2.12 8.10 12.85
N THR A 95 2.83 7.12 13.39
CA THR A 95 2.43 6.47 14.64
C THR A 95 3.71 6.13 15.38
N GLU A 96 3.58 6.03 16.70
CA GLU A 96 4.72 5.73 17.55
C GLU A 96 4.81 4.26 17.93
N ALA A 97 3.81 3.48 17.55
CA ALA A 97 3.79 2.06 17.85
C ALA A 97 3.32 1.31 16.61
N LEU A 98 3.66 0.03 16.56
CA LEU A 98 3.23 -0.79 15.42
C LEU A 98 1.71 -0.96 15.49
N PRO A 99 1.00 -0.63 14.39
CA PRO A 99 -0.44 -0.88 14.37
C PRO A 99 -0.72 -2.37 14.37
N ALA A 100 -1.88 -2.75 14.90
CA ALA A 100 -2.33 -4.13 14.82
C ALA A 100 -2.63 -4.44 13.35
N CYS A 101 -1.93 -5.41 12.78
CA CYS A 101 -2.04 -5.69 11.35
C CYS A 101 -2.06 -7.19 11.12
N LEU A 102 -3.12 -7.67 10.48
CA LEU A 102 -3.32 -9.11 10.27
C LEU A 102 -2.31 -9.73 9.32
N ILE A 103 -1.72 -8.94 8.44
CA ILE A 103 -0.82 -9.48 7.43
C ILE A 103 0.65 -9.25 7.72
N ARG A 104 0.98 -8.67 8.87
CA ARG A 104 2.37 -8.24 9.13
C ARG A 104 3.40 -9.32 8.87
N ALA A 105 3.13 -10.53 9.34
CA ALA A 105 4.10 -11.62 9.20
C ALA A 105 4.39 -11.96 7.74
N GLU A 106 3.45 -11.64 6.85
CA GLU A 106 3.56 -11.97 5.43
C GLU A 106 3.71 -10.73 4.58
N CYS A 107 3.86 -9.56 5.19
CA CYS A 107 3.90 -8.29 4.46
C CYS A 107 5.29 -8.04 3.89
N ARG A 108 5.35 -7.79 2.58
CA ARG A 108 6.62 -7.51 1.90
C ARG A 108 7.33 -6.32 2.53
N TRP A 109 6.57 -5.26 2.83
CA TRP A 109 7.17 -4.05 3.40
C TRP A 109 7.80 -4.33 4.76
N TYR A 110 7.09 -5.08 5.61
CA TYR A 110 7.61 -5.39 6.93
C TYR A 110 8.82 -6.33 6.85
N GLN A 111 8.76 -7.32 6.00
CA GLN A 111 9.86 -8.26 5.88
C GLN A 111 11.12 -7.57 5.36
N GLN A 112 10.94 -6.54 4.55
CA GLN A 112 12.05 -5.83 3.93
C GLN A 112 12.55 -4.68 4.81
N GLU A 113 11.66 -3.86 5.35
CA GLU A 113 12.01 -2.62 6.04
C GLU A 113 11.72 -2.64 7.54
N GLY A 114 11.09 -3.69 8.04
CA GLY A 114 10.79 -3.77 9.46
C GLY A 114 9.70 -2.81 9.90
N GLY A 115 9.68 -2.52 11.19
CA GLY A 115 8.66 -1.66 11.77
C GLY A 115 8.63 -0.25 11.21
N ALA A 116 9.74 0.21 10.65
CA ALA A 116 9.78 1.54 10.06
C ALA A 116 8.73 1.70 8.96
N ALA A 117 8.50 0.65 8.17
CA ALA A 117 7.46 0.69 7.16
C ALA A 117 6.08 0.70 7.79
N CYS A 118 5.90 -0.06 8.86
CA CYS A 118 4.60 -0.13 9.52
C CYS A 118 4.19 1.20 10.14
N MET A 119 5.14 1.97 10.64
CA MET A 119 4.84 3.26 11.24
C MET A 119 4.51 4.33 10.20
N ARG A 120 4.76 4.05 8.95
CA ARG A 120 4.43 4.95 7.84
C ARG A 120 3.24 4.45 7.02
N CYS A 121 2.91 3.18 7.17
CA CYS A 121 1.87 2.53 6.38
C CYS A 121 0.50 3.19 6.48
N PRO A 122 0.05 3.66 7.67
CA PRO A 122 -1.31 4.21 7.76
C PRO A 122 -1.57 5.42 6.87
N GLN A 123 -0.53 6.15 6.47
CA GLN A 123 -0.73 7.33 5.63
C GLN A 123 -0.78 7.00 4.13
N VAL A 124 -0.54 5.74 3.76
CA VAL A 124 -0.48 5.36 2.36
C VAL A 124 -1.89 5.08 1.85
N VAL A 125 -2.25 5.76 0.76
CA VAL A 125 -3.50 5.51 0.04
C VAL A 125 -3.09 5.02 -1.34
N THR A 126 -3.60 3.86 -1.73
CA THR A 126 -3.15 3.23 -2.97
C THR A 126 -3.39 4.13 -4.18
N GLU A 127 -4.49 4.86 -4.18
CA GLU A 127 -4.80 5.75 -5.28
C GLU A 127 -5.36 7.05 -4.72
N THR A 128 -4.71 8.17 -5.02
CA THR A 128 -5.13 9.46 -4.51
C THR A 128 -4.86 10.54 -5.56
N TYR A 129 -5.55 11.66 -5.42
CA TYR A 129 -5.41 12.80 -6.34
C TYR A 129 -4.78 13.96 -5.60
N ASN A 130 -3.94 14.73 -6.31
CA ASN A 130 -3.29 15.92 -5.77
C ASN A 130 -2.60 15.67 -4.44
N PRO A 131 -1.77 14.63 -4.35
CA PRO A 131 -1.11 14.33 -3.09
C PRO A 131 -0.03 15.35 -2.77
N PRO A 132 0.37 15.45 -1.49
CA PRO A 132 1.54 16.28 -1.15
C PRO A 132 2.78 15.83 -1.92
N GLN A 133 3.74 16.75 -2.04
CA GLN A 133 4.93 16.49 -2.84
C GLN A 133 5.72 15.30 -2.32
N ASP A 134 5.89 15.17 -1.00
CA ASP A 134 6.63 14.06 -0.43
C ASP A 134 5.97 12.73 -0.78
N TYR A 135 4.65 12.70 -0.70
CA TYR A 135 3.89 11.50 -1.02
C TYR A 135 4.05 11.14 -2.50
N ARG A 136 3.95 12.14 -3.37
CA ARG A 136 4.12 11.93 -4.81
C ARG A 136 5.52 11.40 -5.11
N HIS A 137 6.52 11.94 -4.46
CA HIS A 137 7.88 11.51 -4.67
C HIS A 137 8.07 10.06 -4.22
N ALA A 138 7.50 9.69 -3.07
CA ALA A 138 7.58 8.31 -2.59
C ALA A 138 6.87 7.35 -3.54
N ALA A 139 5.71 7.77 -4.05
CA ALA A 139 4.91 6.90 -4.92
C ALA A 139 5.58 6.67 -6.26
N LEU A 140 6.13 7.70 -6.85
CA LEU A 140 6.60 7.63 -8.22
C LEU A 140 8.11 7.44 -8.36
N GLY A 141 8.88 8.03 -7.44
CA GLY A 141 10.32 7.88 -7.51
C GLY A 141 10.85 8.08 -8.91
N ASP A 142 11.63 7.14 -9.40
CA ASP A 142 12.20 7.22 -10.73
C ASP A 142 11.17 7.06 -11.84
N LEU A 143 9.98 6.62 -11.51
CA LEU A 143 8.93 6.52 -12.50
C LEU A 143 8.39 7.89 -12.90
N ARG A 144 8.68 8.90 -12.08
CA ARG A 144 8.21 10.25 -12.36
C ARG A 144 8.57 10.71 -13.77
N ASN A 145 9.79 10.43 -14.20
CA ASN A 145 10.21 10.84 -15.53
C ASN A 145 9.46 10.12 -16.63
N LYS A 146 9.06 8.89 -16.38
CA LYS A 146 8.33 8.11 -17.37
C LYS A 146 6.87 8.50 -17.45
N LEU A 147 6.34 9.09 -16.38
CA LEU A 147 4.93 9.43 -16.30
C LEU A 147 4.67 10.93 -16.43
N ALA A 148 5.72 11.69 -16.75
CA ALA A 148 5.65 13.15 -16.67
C ALA A 148 4.57 13.75 -17.54
N ASP A 149 4.28 13.14 -18.66
CA ASP A 149 3.46 13.80 -19.66
C ASP A 149 1.97 13.69 -19.46
N GLY A 150 1.49 13.06 -18.45
CA GLY A 150 0.06 12.91 -18.39
C GLY A 150 -0.52 12.59 -17.04
N GLN A 151 0.28 12.56 -16.01
CA GLN A 151 -0.19 12.05 -14.74
C GLN A 151 0.14 12.99 -13.59
N GLN A 152 -0.20 14.25 -13.77
CA GLN A 152 0.19 15.25 -12.80
C GLN A 152 -0.61 15.20 -11.52
N ASP A 153 -1.87 14.83 -11.60
CA ASP A 153 -2.77 14.98 -10.47
C ASP A 153 -3.09 13.67 -9.74
N LYS A 154 -2.49 12.59 -10.16
CA LYS A 154 -2.79 11.29 -9.58
C LYS A 154 -1.51 10.54 -9.26
N ALA A 155 -1.50 9.90 -8.10
CA ALA A 155 -0.40 9.03 -7.71
C ALA A 155 -0.96 7.70 -7.24
N THR A 156 -0.27 6.62 -7.58
CA THR A 156 -0.65 5.27 -7.17
C THR A 156 0.51 4.63 -6.45
N LEU A 157 0.25 4.15 -5.25
CA LEU A 157 1.25 3.45 -4.44
C LEU A 157 1.03 1.96 -4.44
#